data_fa9b0a77ba9adb81f0d6ab9298db026b
#
_entry.id   fa9b0a77ba9adb81f0d6ab9298db026b
#
_cell.length_a   1.000
_cell.length_b   1.000
_cell.length_c   1.000
_cell.angle_alpha   90.00
_cell.angle_beta   90.00
_cell.angle_gamma   90.00
#
_symmetry.space_group_name_H-M   'P 1'
#
loop_
_entity.id
_entity.type
_entity.pdbx_description
1 polymer ?
#
loop_
_entity_poly.entity_id
_entity_poly.type
_entity_poly.pdbx_seq_one_letter_code
_entity_poly.pdbx_strand_id
1 'polypeptide(L)'
;MYSVKDMETYGFNSNNCKHISEEDFEKMKAGDCVPKINDILVAKDGSYLKEIFICSEEREEAILSSIAIFRPDKKKILPEILLFLLKQPSVRKDVGDNFVSGSALPRIVLKDFKKYQFILPSLNAQQDLAKMLNSIRLQIQNNVDENQQLTTLRDTLLPKLISGEEI
;
A
#
# COMPACT_ATOMS: atom_id res chain seq x y z
N MET A 1 11.62 0.35 8.95
CA MET A 1 11.01 1.63 8.55
C MET A 1 10.96 1.72 7.03
N TYR A 2 9.78 2.02 6.46
CA TYR A 2 9.56 2.05 5.01
C TYR A 2 9.32 3.47 4.47
N SER A 3 9.70 3.67 3.23
CA SER A 3 9.46 4.87 2.43
C SER A 3 8.72 4.52 1.14
N VAL A 4 8.34 5.51 0.35
CA VAL A 4 7.71 5.28 -0.97
C VAL A 4 8.56 4.42 -1.92
N LYS A 5 9.89 4.39 -1.74
CA LYS A 5 10.80 3.58 -2.57
C LYS A 5 10.68 2.08 -2.28
N ASP A 6 10.19 1.75 -1.10
CA ASP A 6 10.04 0.37 -0.65
C ASP A 6 8.62 -0.16 -0.95
N MET A 7 7.71 0.71 -1.46
CA MET A 7 6.35 0.30 -1.83
C MET A 7 6.34 -0.47 -3.15
N GLU A 8 5.63 -1.57 -3.15
CA GLU A 8 5.27 -2.36 -4.32
C GLU A 8 3.74 -2.38 -4.51
N THR A 9 3.26 -2.99 -5.57
CA THR A 9 1.83 -2.99 -5.93
C THR A 9 0.93 -3.60 -4.84
N TYR A 10 1.47 -4.53 -4.04
CA TYR A 10 0.71 -5.28 -3.04
C TYR A 10 1.34 -5.32 -1.65
N GLY A 11 2.40 -4.57 -1.42
CA GLY A 11 3.09 -4.59 -0.14
C GLY A 11 4.36 -3.77 -0.12
N PHE A 12 5.31 -4.18 0.71
CA PHE A 12 6.64 -3.59 0.81
C PHE A 12 7.72 -4.57 0.43
N ASN A 13 8.75 -4.08 -0.24
CA ASN A 13 10.02 -4.77 -0.40
C ASN A 13 10.90 -4.51 0.82
N SER A 14 11.19 -5.55 1.59
CA SER A 14 11.96 -5.44 2.83
C SER A 14 13.48 -5.45 2.62
N ASN A 15 13.96 -5.78 1.41
CA ASN A 15 15.38 -6.03 1.15
C ASN A 15 16.30 -4.83 1.44
N ASN A 16 15.79 -3.61 1.31
CA ASN A 16 16.55 -2.38 1.48
C ASN A 16 15.93 -1.43 2.52
N CYS A 17 15.03 -1.92 3.37
CA CYS A 17 14.37 -1.10 4.38
C CYS A 17 15.39 -0.58 5.42
N LYS A 18 15.14 0.61 5.95
CA LYS A 18 15.98 1.20 6.99
C LYS A 18 15.57 0.64 8.36
N HIS A 19 16.58 0.22 9.13
CA HIS A 19 16.39 -0.09 10.55
C HIS A 19 16.44 1.19 11.38
N ILE A 20 15.68 1.23 12.46
CA ILE A 20 15.62 2.32 13.43
C ILE A 20 15.74 1.74 14.82
N SER A 21 16.09 2.57 15.80
CA SER A 21 16.11 2.19 17.21
C SER A 21 14.69 1.97 17.73
N GLU A 22 14.57 1.19 18.80
CA GLU A 22 13.26 0.98 19.46
C GLU A 22 12.68 2.30 20.00
N GLU A 23 13.52 3.17 20.51
CA GLU A 23 13.12 4.51 20.98
C GLU A 23 12.51 5.36 19.84
N ASP A 24 13.12 5.35 18.65
CA ASP A 24 12.59 6.06 17.49
C ASP A 24 11.30 5.42 16.98
N PHE A 25 11.23 4.08 17.02
CA PHE A 25 10.00 3.36 16.66
C PHE A 25 8.83 3.76 17.57
N GLU A 26 9.02 3.79 18.89
CA GLU A 26 7.97 4.20 19.83
C GLU A 26 7.54 5.68 19.63
N LYS A 27 8.49 6.57 19.30
CA LYS A 27 8.17 7.95 18.93
C LYS A 27 7.30 8.00 17.66
N MET A 28 7.64 7.22 16.63
CA MET A 28 6.88 7.15 15.39
C MET A 28 5.50 6.54 15.60
N LYS A 29 5.41 5.53 16.45
CA LYS A 29 4.15 4.89 16.85
C LYS A 29 3.23 5.86 17.60
N ALA A 30 3.77 6.64 18.53
CA ALA A 30 3.05 7.71 19.21
C ALA A 30 2.60 8.82 18.22
N GLY A 31 3.36 9.04 17.13
CA GLY A 31 3.01 9.93 16.03
C GLY A 31 2.03 9.33 15.00
N ASP A 32 1.44 8.15 15.29
CA ASP A 32 0.52 7.41 14.39
C ASP A 32 1.13 7.09 13.00
N CYS A 33 2.46 6.84 12.99
CA CYS A 33 3.21 6.47 11.79
C CYS A 33 3.35 4.95 11.60
N VAL A 34 2.71 4.14 12.45
CA VAL A 34 2.65 2.68 12.32
C VAL A 34 1.27 2.30 11.74
N PRO A 35 1.24 1.65 10.57
CA PRO A 35 -0.01 1.25 9.94
C PRO A 35 -0.77 0.22 10.79
N LYS A 36 -2.09 0.32 10.77
CA LYS A 36 -3.01 -0.63 11.43
C LYS A 36 -3.76 -1.44 10.39
N ILE A 37 -4.32 -2.58 10.79
CA ILE A 37 -5.16 -3.41 9.92
C ILE A 37 -6.29 -2.55 9.33
N ASN A 38 -6.49 -2.68 8.02
CA ASN A 38 -7.43 -1.93 7.19
C ASN A 38 -7.05 -0.47 6.89
N ASP A 39 -5.88 0.00 7.30
CA ASP A 39 -5.36 1.25 6.77
C ASP A 39 -5.01 1.09 5.28
N ILE A 40 -5.24 2.14 4.50
CA ILE A 40 -4.82 2.23 3.11
C ILE A 40 -3.51 2.99 3.07
N LEU A 41 -2.46 2.34 2.60
CA LEU A 41 -1.15 2.95 2.41
C LEU A 41 -1.04 3.49 0.98
N VAL A 42 -0.66 4.73 0.85
CA VAL A 42 -0.69 5.47 -0.42
C VAL A 42 0.65 6.13 -0.67
N ALA A 43 1.27 5.83 -1.81
CA ALA A 43 2.40 6.60 -2.29
C ALA A 43 1.99 8.06 -2.48
N LYS A 44 2.58 8.96 -1.67
CA LYS A 44 2.22 10.38 -1.64
C LYS A 44 3.19 11.25 -2.41
N ASP A 45 4.48 10.93 -2.38
CA ASP A 45 5.55 11.71 -2.98
C ASP A 45 6.09 11.03 -4.25
N GLY A 46 6.45 11.81 -5.26
CA GLY A 46 6.97 11.31 -6.53
C GLY A 46 5.88 10.66 -7.38
N SER A 47 5.85 9.34 -7.43
CA SER A 47 4.84 8.58 -8.18
C SER A 47 3.53 8.46 -7.39
N TYR A 48 2.95 9.59 -7.01
CA TYR A 48 1.72 9.65 -6.21
C TYR A 48 0.60 8.77 -6.79
N LEU A 49 -0.16 8.13 -5.91
CA LEU A 49 -1.24 7.19 -6.25
C LEU A 49 -0.82 6.07 -7.23
N LYS A 50 0.48 5.78 -7.36
CA LYS A 50 0.93 4.65 -8.17
C LYS A 50 0.83 3.36 -7.37
N GLU A 51 1.46 3.34 -6.21
CA GLU A 51 1.38 2.21 -5.30
C GLU A 51 0.39 2.52 -4.19
N ILE A 52 -0.62 1.68 -4.07
CA ILE A 52 -1.68 1.77 -3.06
C ILE A 52 -2.09 0.36 -2.67
N PHE A 53 -2.08 0.06 -1.38
CA PHE A 53 -2.56 -1.23 -0.88
C PHE A 53 -3.16 -1.14 0.53
N ILE A 54 -3.93 -2.16 0.92
CA ILE A 54 -4.50 -2.31 2.26
C ILE A 54 -3.47 -2.98 3.16
N CYS A 55 -3.31 -2.48 4.37
CA CYS A 55 -2.62 -3.16 5.44
C CYS A 55 -3.49 -4.32 5.93
N SER A 56 -3.12 -5.56 5.58
CA SER A 56 -3.89 -6.77 5.86
C SER A 56 -3.56 -7.44 7.20
N GLU A 57 -2.48 -7.04 7.83
CA GLU A 57 -1.93 -7.61 9.06
C GLU A 57 -1.44 -6.51 10.00
N GLU A 58 -1.25 -6.84 11.27
CA GLU A 58 -0.56 -5.94 12.19
C GLU A 58 0.90 -5.78 11.78
N ARG A 59 1.39 -4.55 11.89
CA ARG A 59 2.75 -4.22 11.51
C ARG A 59 3.53 -3.64 12.67
N GLU A 60 4.78 -4.09 12.78
CA GLU A 60 5.76 -3.56 13.71
C GLU A 60 6.75 -2.62 13.00
N GLU A 61 6.37 -2.11 11.82
CA GLU A 61 7.21 -1.22 11.03
C GLU A 61 6.55 0.15 10.88
N ALA A 62 7.35 1.18 11.11
CA ALA A 62 6.91 2.55 10.88
C ALA A 62 7.12 2.97 9.42
N ILE A 63 6.32 3.92 8.95
CA ILE A 63 6.43 4.51 7.61
C ILE A 63 6.89 5.96 7.67
N LEU A 64 7.63 6.37 6.63
CA LEU A 64 8.05 7.76 6.44
C LEU A 64 6.95 8.62 5.83
N SER A 65 7.11 9.92 5.96
CA SER A 65 6.17 10.94 5.46
C SER A 65 5.95 10.93 3.94
N SER A 66 6.74 10.18 3.18
CA SER A 66 6.52 9.96 1.73
C SER A 66 5.35 9.01 1.43
N ILE A 67 4.87 8.29 2.45
CA ILE A 67 3.68 7.44 2.40
C ILE A 67 2.59 8.11 3.25
N ALA A 68 1.36 8.10 2.76
CA ALA A 68 0.20 8.52 3.54
C ALA A 68 -0.58 7.31 4.05
N ILE A 69 -1.06 7.40 5.28
CA ILE A 69 -2.02 6.46 5.87
C ILE A 69 -3.42 7.05 5.74
N PHE A 70 -4.31 6.35 5.05
CA PHE A 70 -5.73 6.67 5.04
C PHE A 70 -6.48 5.64 5.86
N ARG A 71 -7.06 6.09 6.96
CA ARG A 71 -7.84 5.25 7.88
C ARG A 71 -9.32 5.49 7.65
N PRO A 72 -10.02 4.59 6.92
CA PRO A 72 -11.42 4.79 6.59
C PRO A 72 -12.31 4.67 7.83
N ASP A 73 -13.30 5.56 7.93
CA ASP A 73 -14.42 5.38 8.85
C ASP A 73 -15.37 4.33 8.26
N LYS A 74 -15.30 3.11 8.79
CA LYS A 74 -16.10 1.97 8.31
C LYS A 74 -17.63 2.18 8.41
N LYS A 75 -18.08 3.21 9.12
CA LYS A 75 -19.48 3.61 9.14
C LYS A 75 -19.90 4.38 7.89
N LYS A 76 -18.93 4.81 7.08
CA LYS A 76 -19.15 5.60 5.86
C LYS A 76 -18.62 4.92 4.62
N ILE A 77 -17.40 4.36 4.69
CA ILE A 77 -16.72 3.73 3.57
C ILE A 77 -15.91 2.52 4.02
N LEU A 78 -16.07 1.40 3.33
CA LEU A 78 -15.27 0.21 3.58
C LEU A 78 -13.86 0.35 2.99
N PRO A 79 -12.83 -0.24 3.63
CA PRO A 79 -11.44 -0.13 3.16
C PRO A 79 -11.25 -0.57 1.70
N GLU A 80 -11.89 -1.67 1.30
CA GLU A 80 -11.83 -2.20 -0.06
C GLU A 80 -12.38 -1.21 -1.07
N ILE A 81 -13.48 -0.54 -0.74
CA ILE A 81 -14.10 0.47 -1.60
C ILE A 81 -13.18 1.68 -1.74
N LEU A 82 -12.62 2.17 -0.64
CA LEU A 82 -11.68 3.30 -0.68
C LEU A 82 -10.43 2.96 -1.51
N LEU A 83 -9.87 1.75 -1.32
CA LEU A 83 -8.73 1.28 -2.11
C LEU A 83 -9.00 1.37 -3.62
N PHE A 84 -10.12 0.79 -4.07
CA PHE A 84 -10.46 0.75 -5.50
C PHE A 84 -10.84 2.11 -6.06
N LEU A 85 -11.47 2.98 -5.27
CA LEU A 85 -11.71 4.37 -5.66
C LEU A 85 -10.40 5.11 -5.90
N LEU A 86 -9.44 5.02 -4.97
CA LEU A 86 -8.13 5.67 -5.10
C LEU A 86 -7.31 5.13 -6.28
N LYS A 87 -7.52 3.88 -6.68
CA LYS A 87 -6.86 3.27 -7.86
C LYS A 87 -7.49 3.67 -9.19
N GLN A 88 -8.63 4.37 -9.21
CA GLN A 88 -9.26 4.78 -10.47
C GLN A 88 -8.39 5.78 -11.22
N PRO A 89 -8.16 5.60 -12.54
CA PRO A 89 -7.39 6.54 -13.35
C PRO A 89 -7.95 7.97 -13.32
N SER A 90 -9.27 8.11 -13.27
CA SER A 90 -9.96 9.40 -13.15
C SER A 90 -9.63 10.12 -11.84
N VAL A 91 -9.60 9.39 -10.72
CA VAL A 91 -9.21 9.93 -9.41
C VAL A 91 -7.75 10.35 -9.42
N ARG A 92 -6.86 9.54 -9.98
CA ARG A 92 -5.44 9.88 -10.09
C ARG A 92 -5.23 11.15 -10.91
N LYS A 93 -5.96 11.30 -12.02
CA LYS A 93 -5.89 12.49 -12.85
C LYS A 93 -6.38 13.73 -12.08
N ASP A 94 -7.56 13.64 -11.48
CA ASP A 94 -8.16 14.75 -10.72
C ASP A 94 -7.29 15.17 -9.53
N VAL A 95 -6.70 14.20 -8.82
CA VAL A 95 -5.75 14.47 -7.73
C VAL A 95 -4.50 15.16 -8.27
N GLY A 96 -3.99 14.75 -9.42
CA GLY A 96 -2.85 15.40 -10.08
C GLY A 96 -3.10 16.83 -10.42
N ASP A 97 -4.27 17.11 -10.96
CA ASP A 97 -4.65 18.44 -11.44
C ASP A 97 -4.94 19.43 -10.28
N ASN A 98 -5.45 18.93 -9.13
CA ASN A 98 -6.02 19.80 -8.09
C ASN A 98 -5.33 19.70 -6.71
N PHE A 99 -4.60 18.63 -6.42
CA PHE A 99 -4.10 18.35 -5.06
C PHE A 99 -2.61 18.03 -4.99
N VAL A 100 -1.88 18.20 -6.09
CA VAL A 100 -0.44 17.96 -6.17
C VAL A 100 0.33 19.26 -6.27
N SER A 101 1.44 19.36 -5.56
CA SER A 101 2.39 20.46 -5.66
C SER A 101 3.81 19.93 -5.91
N GLY A 102 4.68 20.81 -6.43
CA GLY A 102 6.08 20.52 -6.72
C GLY A 102 6.30 20.02 -8.14
N SER A 103 7.15 20.73 -8.89
CA SER A 103 7.46 20.42 -10.29
C SER A 103 8.51 19.31 -10.42
N ALA A 104 9.55 19.32 -9.59
CA ALA A 104 10.63 18.34 -9.64
C ALA A 104 10.26 17.02 -8.91
N LEU A 105 9.55 17.11 -7.79
CA LEU A 105 9.04 15.97 -7.04
C LEU A 105 7.56 16.23 -6.69
N PRO A 106 6.63 15.76 -7.54
CA PRO A 106 5.21 15.93 -7.30
C PRO A 106 4.81 15.31 -5.96
N ARG A 107 3.98 16.00 -5.19
CA ARG A 107 3.57 15.57 -3.85
C ARG A 107 2.10 15.88 -3.61
N ILE A 108 1.34 14.90 -3.11
CA ILE A 108 -0.03 15.15 -2.67
C ILE A 108 -0.03 16.06 -1.44
N VAL A 109 -0.73 17.17 -1.53
CA VAL A 109 -0.94 18.10 -0.43
C VAL A 109 -2.10 17.59 0.43
N LEU A 110 -1.80 16.78 1.46
CA LEU A 110 -2.82 16.11 2.27
C LEU A 110 -3.84 17.07 2.89
N LYS A 111 -3.42 18.30 3.25
CA LYS A 111 -4.32 19.32 3.79
C LYS A 111 -5.46 19.66 2.82
N ASP A 112 -5.15 19.73 1.54
CA ASP A 112 -6.15 20.03 0.51
C ASP A 112 -6.87 18.77 0.08
N PHE A 113 -6.17 17.65 -0.04
CA PHE A 113 -6.76 16.35 -0.38
C PHE A 113 -7.83 15.89 0.64
N LYS A 114 -7.79 16.32 1.90
CA LYS A 114 -8.87 16.11 2.87
C LYS A 114 -10.23 16.67 2.43
N LYS A 115 -10.27 17.56 1.44
CA LYS A 115 -11.49 18.13 0.86
C LYS A 115 -12.02 17.31 -0.31
N TYR A 116 -11.29 16.28 -0.74
CA TYR A 116 -11.70 15.42 -1.85
C TYR A 116 -12.98 14.67 -1.51
N GLN A 117 -13.93 14.66 -2.43
CA GLN A 117 -15.25 14.09 -2.22
C GLN A 117 -15.47 12.90 -3.16
N PHE A 118 -15.91 11.81 -2.59
CA PHE A 118 -16.36 10.63 -3.32
C PHE A 118 -17.89 10.51 -3.27
N ILE A 119 -18.50 10.15 -4.38
CA ILE A 119 -19.88 9.70 -4.40
C ILE A 119 -19.88 8.23 -3.99
N LEU A 120 -20.53 7.91 -2.87
CA LEU A 120 -20.53 6.57 -2.31
C LEU A 120 -21.91 5.93 -2.42
N PRO A 121 -22.00 4.63 -2.77
CA PRO A 121 -23.23 3.85 -2.61
C PRO A 121 -23.54 3.64 -1.13
N SER A 122 -24.76 3.13 -0.84
CA SER A 122 -25.15 2.76 0.52
C SER A 122 -24.20 1.70 1.11
N LEU A 123 -24.07 1.64 2.43
CA LEU A 123 -23.20 0.67 3.11
C LEU A 123 -23.54 -0.79 2.73
N ASN A 124 -24.81 -1.11 2.54
CA ASN A 124 -25.22 -2.46 2.13
C ASN A 124 -24.66 -2.79 0.73
N ALA A 125 -24.78 -1.86 -0.23
CA ALA A 125 -24.18 -2.05 -1.57
C ALA A 125 -22.66 -2.09 -1.52
N GLN A 126 -22.02 -1.32 -0.62
CA GLN A 126 -20.58 -1.42 -0.39
C GLN A 126 -20.18 -2.79 0.15
N GLN A 127 -20.94 -3.39 1.06
CA GLN A 127 -20.65 -4.72 1.63
C GLN A 127 -20.64 -5.82 0.57
N ASP A 128 -21.63 -5.82 -0.33
CA ASP A 128 -21.71 -6.81 -1.39
C ASP A 128 -20.54 -6.66 -2.40
N LEU A 129 -20.25 -5.42 -2.77
CA LEU A 129 -19.11 -5.13 -3.65
C LEU A 129 -17.78 -5.47 -2.96
N ALA A 130 -17.61 -5.12 -1.69
CA ALA A 130 -16.40 -5.38 -0.93
C ALA A 130 -16.08 -6.88 -0.82
N LYS A 131 -17.09 -7.75 -0.65
CA LYS A 131 -16.89 -9.21 -0.65
C LYS A 131 -16.28 -9.68 -1.98
N MET A 132 -16.82 -9.21 -3.11
CA MET A 132 -16.30 -9.56 -4.44
C MET A 132 -14.87 -9.03 -4.62
N LEU A 133 -14.64 -7.76 -4.32
CA LEU A 133 -13.34 -7.11 -4.46
C LEU A 133 -12.27 -7.77 -3.56
N ASN A 134 -12.66 -8.15 -2.33
CA ASN A 134 -11.75 -8.81 -1.40
C ASN A 134 -11.37 -10.23 -1.88
N SER A 135 -12.31 -10.99 -2.46
CA SER A 135 -11.98 -12.31 -3.03
C SER A 135 -10.97 -12.20 -4.18
N ILE A 136 -11.14 -11.23 -5.07
CA ILE A 136 -10.19 -10.95 -6.16
C ILE A 136 -8.83 -10.52 -5.58
N ARG A 137 -8.82 -9.62 -4.60
CA ARG A 137 -7.59 -9.18 -3.95
C ARG A 137 -6.81 -10.33 -3.31
N LEU A 138 -7.50 -11.22 -2.62
CA LEU A 138 -6.87 -12.40 -1.99
C LEU A 138 -6.29 -13.35 -3.05
N GLN A 139 -6.98 -13.57 -4.17
CA GLN A 139 -6.45 -14.38 -5.27
C GLN A 139 -5.18 -13.75 -5.86
N ILE A 140 -5.19 -12.44 -6.07
CA ILE A 140 -4.01 -11.71 -6.56
C ILE A 140 -2.86 -11.85 -5.55
N GLN A 141 -3.11 -11.66 -4.25
CA GLN A 141 -2.08 -11.79 -3.22
C GLN A 141 -1.49 -13.21 -3.21
N ASN A 142 -2.32 -14.24 -3.21
CA ASN A 142 -1.86 -15.63 -3.26
C ASN A 142 -0.96 -15.90 -4.48
N ASN A 143 -1.33 -15.37 -5.65
CA ASN A 143 -0.52 -15.50 -6.86
C ASN A 143 0.83 -14.77 -6.75
N VAL A 144 0.86 -13.60 -6.10
CA VAL A 144 2.10 -12.85 -5.84
C VAL A 144 3.02 -13.65 -4.91
N ASP A 145 2.48 -14.18 -3.83
CA ASP A 145 3.22 -14.98 -2.85
C ASP A 145 3.77 -16.27 -3.48
N GLU A 146 2.95 -16.95 -4.29
CA GLU A 146 3.38 -18.15 -5.04
C GLU A 146 4.50 -17.80 -6.04
N ASN A 147 4.37 -16.73 -6.80
CA ASN A 147 5.40 -16.26 -7.72
C ASN A 147 6.72 -15.96 -7.00
N GLN A 148 6.65 -15.36 -5.80
CA GLN A 148 7.85 -15.11 -4.99
C GLN A 148 8.51 -16.41 -4.54
N GLN A 149 7.72 -17.39 -4.09
CA GLN A 149 8.23 -18.72 -3.70
C GLN A 149 8.88 -19.43 -4.88
N LEU A 150 8.22 -19.44 -6.05
CA LEU A 150 8.75 -20.06 -7.27
C LEU A 150 10.04 -19.37 -7.73
N THR A 151 10.12 -18.06 -7.62
CA THR A 151 11.34 -17.30 -7.93
C THR A 151 12.48 -17.72 -7.00
N THR A 152 12.24 -17.79 -5.70
CA THR A 152 13.22 -18.21 -4.69
C THR A 152 13.68 -19.65 -4.96
N LEU A 153 12.74 -20.54 -5.27
CA LEU A 153 13.05 -21.94 -5.58
C LEU A 153 13.91 -22.05 -6.84
N ARG A 154 13.54 -21.36 -7.91
CA ARG A 154 14.33 -21.29 -9.14
C ARG A 154 15.76 -20.81 -8.86
N ASP A 155 15.90 -19.70 -8.15
CA ASP A 155 17.21 -19.08 -7.89
C ASP A 155 18.08 -19.95 -6.95
N THR A 156 17.46 -20.82 -6.15
CA THR A 156 18.15 -21.79 -5.30
C THR A 156 18.58 -23.04 -6.10
N LEU A 157 17.71 -23.55 -6.96
CA LEU A 157 17.95 -24.80 -7.68
C LEU A 157 18.80 -24.64 -8.93
N LEU A 158 18.64 -23.53 -9.67
CA LEU A 158 19.33 -23.34 -10.94
C LEU A 158 20.87 -23.40 -10.82
N PRO A 159 21.51 -22.76 -9.83
CA PRO A 159 22.97 -22.89 -9.63
C PRO A 159 23.41 -24.34 -9.34
N LYS A 160 22.62 -25.08 -8.52
CA LYS A 160 22.94 -26.49 -8.19
C LYS A 160 22.85 -27.37 -9.41
N LEU A 161 21.82 -27.21 -10.23
CA LEU A 161 21.65 -27.94 -11.48
C LEU A 161 22.79 -27.66 -12.47
N ILE A 162 23.24 -26.42 -12.57
CA ILE A 162 24.35 -26.04 -13.47
C ILE A 162 25.68 -26.55 -12.95
N SER A 163 25.91 -26.62 -11.62
CA SER A 163 27.13 -27.14 -11.01
C SER A 163 27.19 -28.67 -11.00
N GLY A 164 26.06 -29.37 -11.28
CA GLY A 164 25.97 -30.82 -11.23
C GLY A 164 25.88 -31.36 -9.79
N GLU A 165 25.52 -30.53 -8.82
CA GLU A 165 25.24 -30.98 -7.46
C GLU A 165 23.92 -31.76 -7.42
N GLU A 166 23.89 -32.88 -6.67
CA GLU A 166 22.63 -33.59 -6.40
C GLU A 166 21.66 -32.73 -5.61
N ILE A 167 20.38 -32.76 -6.01
CA ILE A 167 19.29 -31.96 -5.41
C ILE A 167 18.70 -32.74 -4.23
#